data_cb5e213748feee2f393f93d8dcfeffb0
#
_entry.id   cb5e213748feee2f393f93d8dcfeffb0
#
_cell.length_a   1.000
_cell.length_b   1.000
_cell.length_c   1.000
_cell.angle_alpha   90.00
_cell.angle_beta   90.00
_cell.angle_gamma   90.00
#
_symmetry.space_group_name_H-M   'P 1'
#
loop_
_entity.id
_entity.type
_entity.pdbx_description
1 polymer ?
#
loop_
_entity_poly.entity_id
_entity_poly.type
_entity_poly.pdbx_seq_one_letter_code
_entity_poly.pdbx_strand_id
1 'polypeptide(L)'
;MVHVEAESMPRAKWHQSPVNLSIFLVTCLAFIPVVTAGAISTTAGGWTPPENMPGWITPLAFVILIAVYALIVFEVVHRALAAAVGGIAVVIALHAVGDGPDLGTVVTWIDEETLGLLIGMMVIVDVLAKTGLFEWAAVQAYAYSGGSIWRLSIILCGITAVFSAFLDNVTTILLIVPVTIQISKVLDLEPVPLIIAEVMFSNIGGAATQIGDPPNIIIGAQLSPQALSDYDMLAGQGVTFIDFIVHVGPAVVIAIAPSLWLLSRLESKGLSGARHRNVDLLRLRYGIKDMQLLKKSGAILTLVIIGFFAHSAYPHPLFTVATIALGGAVLMLLFTSPHHVEEQLDAVEWTTIIFFAGLFIMIGGLQYMGLIDSIADGISDIISRASEDNRLMVSVLLLLWVSAIASAFIDNIPYTATMVPVVIELANDPNLGLELAPLAWALALGACLGGNGTIIGASANVVAAGLAEGSGKDISFNRFFKTGFPIMILTIMTSSVYVIVRYAIEWESNIIPFIIIAAMMAASLLWTPIIYGKFADSVDDSEVE
;
A
#
# COMPACT_ATOMS: atom_id res chain seq x y z
N MET A 1 36.21 -16.68 -17.87
CA MET A 1 35.81 -17.22 -16.56
C MET A 1 36.18 -16.18 -15.51
N VAL A 2 35.27 -15.36 -15.11
CA VAL A 2 35.39 -14.52 -13.93
C VAL A 2 34.18 -14.86 -13.10
N HIS A 3 34.38 -15.67 -12.05
CA HIS A 3 33.39 -15.86 -11.00
C HIS A 3 33.21 -14.49 -10.31
N VAL A 4 32.11 -13.82 -10.60
CA VAL A 4 31.57 -12.80 -9.71
C VAL A 4 30.67 -13.57 -8.77
N GLU A 5 31.16 -13.86 -7.58
CA GLU A 5 30.35 -14.28 -6.44
C GLU A 5 29.21 -13.27 -6.29
N ALA A 6 28.01 -13.79 -6.19
CA ALA A 6 26.88 -13.03 -5.72
C ALA A 6 27.21 -12.62 -4.28
N GLU A 7 27.78 -11.42 -4.10
CA GLU A 7 27.80 -10.79 -2.79
C GLU A 7 26.36 -10.67 -2.33
N SER A 8 26.01 -11.52 -1.37
CA SER A 8 24.79 -11.40 -0.59
C SER A 8 24.68 -9.96 -0.11
N MET A 9 23.55 -9.30 -0.40
CA MET A 9 23.20 -8.04 0.25
C MET A 9 23.58 -8.12 1.73
N PRO A 10 24.14 -7.07 2.33
CA PRO A 10 24.41 -7.05 3.75
C PRO A 10 23.07 -7.26 4.47
N ARG A 11 22.80 -8.51 4.87
CA ARG A 11 21.79 -8.80 5.87
C ARG A 11 22.16 -7.91 7.04
N ALA A 12 21.34 -6.94 7.35
CA ALA A 12 21.52 -6.10 8.52
C ALA A 12 21.89 -7.04 9.66
N LYS A 13 23.06 -6.81 10.31
CA LYS A 13 23.61 -7.69 11.33
C LYS A 13 22.78 -7.57 12.62
N TRP A 14 21.55 -8.02 12.52
CA TRP A 14 20.49 -7.90 13.53
C TRP A 14 20.87 -8.57 14.86
N HIS A 15 21.64 -9.67 14.82
CA HIS A 15 22.03 -10.43 16.00
C HIS A 15 23.25 -9.88 16.74
N GLN A 16 23.80 -8.75 16.35
CA GLN A 16 25.03 -8.21 16.97
C GLN A 16 24.79 -7.02 17.90
N SER A 17 23.56 -6.52 18.03
CA SER A 17 23.24 -5.48 19.02
C SER A 17 22.66 -6.12 20.29
N PRO A 18 23.33 -6.00 21.46
CA PRO A 18 22.83 -6.54 22.71
C PRO A 18 21.48 -5.89 23.14
N VAL A 19 21.19 -4.68 22.65
CA VAL A 19 19.93 -3.98 22.88
C VAL A 19 18.76 -4.69 22.16
N ASN A 20 18.95 -5.12 20.91
CA ASN A 20 17.89 -5.80 20.14
C ASN A 20 17.55 -7.17 20.74
N LEU A 21 18.55 -7.91 21.21
CA LEU A 21 18.36 -9.20 21.88
C LEU A 21 17.63 -9.02 23.22
N SER A 22 17.98 -7.98 23.98
CA SER A 22 17.32 -7.69 25.26
C SER A 22 15.85 -7.29 25.09
N ILE A 23 15.53 -6.47 24.08
CA ILE A 23 14.14 -6.10 23.74
C ILE A 23 13.36 -7.34 23.31
N PHE A 24 13.93 -8.20 22.45
CA PHE A 24 13.31 -9.45 22.04
C PHE A 24 13.02 -10.38 23.22
N LEU A 25 13.99 -10.57 24.14
CA LEU A 25 13.83 -11.38 25.34
C LEU A 25 12.78 -10.80 26.29
N VAL A 26 12.76 -9.49 26.50
CA VAL A 26 11.74 -8.81 27.33
C VAL A 26 10.36 -8.98 26.69
N THR A 27 10.25 -8.85 25.38
CA THR A 27 8.99 -9.06 24.64
C THR A 27 8.52 -10.50 24.79
N CYS A 28 9.39 -11.50 24.59
CA CYS A 28 9.08 -12.91 24.78
C CYS A 28 8.71 -13.23 26.23
N LEU A 29 9.41 -12.67 27.22
CA LEU A 29 9.13 -12.85 28.63
C LEU A 29 7.81 -12.19 29.07
N ALA A 30 7.42 -11.06 28.44
CA ALA A 30 6.12 -10.44 28.67
C ALA A 30 4.96 -11.25 28.08
N PHE A 31 5.19 -12.06 27.04
CA PHE A 31 4.19 -12.97 26.46
C PHE A 31 3.91 -14.21 27.35
N ILE A 32 4.88 -14.65 28.15
CA ILE A 32 4.73 -15.88 28.96
C ILE A 32 3.54 -15.79 29.95
N PRO A 33 3.33 -14.68 30.69
CA PRO A 33 2.19 -14.55 31.59
C PRO A 33 0.85 -14.54 30.85
N VAL A 34 0.79 -13.95 29.65
CA VAL A 34 -0.43 -13.90 28.83
C VAL A 34 -0.80 -15.29 28.34
N VAL A 35 0.18 -16.06 27.88
CA VAL A 35 -0.01 -17.46 27.44
C VAL A 35 -0.41 -18.38 28.59
N THR A 36 0.18 -18.19 29.78
CA THR A 36 -0.15 -19.01 30.96
C THR A 36 -1.50 -18.65 31.60
N ALA A 37 -1.92 -17.37 31.52
CA ALA A 37 -3.23 -16.95 31.99
C ALA A 37 -4.37 -17.41 31.07
N GLY A 38 -4.15 -17.44 29.75
CA GLY A 38 -5.14 -17.92 28.77
C GLY A 38 -5.42 -19.42 28.81
N ALA A 39 -4.55 -20.23 29.44
CA ALA A 39 -4.72 -21.69 29.52
C ALA A 39 -5.80 -22.13 30.52
N ILE A 40 -6.46 -21.23 31.27
CA ILE A 40 -7.39 -21.59 32.36
C ILE A 40 -8.86 -21.29 32.02
N SER A 41 -9.18 -20.60 30.93
CA SER A 41 -10.56 -20.27 30.56
C SER A 41 -10.97 -20.93 29.24
N THR A 42 -11.58 -22.11 29.31
CA THR A 42 -12.20 -22.82 28.18
C THR A 42 -13.71 -22.54 28.07
N THR A 43 -14.16 -21.36 28.36
CA THR A 43 -15.54 -20.94 28.05
C THR A 43 -15.53 -20.15 26.75
N ALA A 44 -16.19 -20.67 25.74
CA ALA A 44 -16.49 -20.04 24.47
C ALA A 44 -17.48 -18.87 24.65
N GLY A 45 -17.08 -17.87 25.42
CA GLY A 45 -17.78 -16.60 25.63
C GLY A 45 -16.80 -15.50 25.30
N GLY A 46 -17.06 -14.74 24.24
CA GLY A 46 -16.23 -13.58 23.89
C GLY A 46 -16.09 -12.65 25.10
N TRP A 47 -14.89 -12.19 25.38
CA TRP A 47 -14.65 -11.17 26.39
C TRP A 47 -15.42 -9.90 26.02
N THR A 48 -16.13 -9.34 26.97
CA THR A 48 -16.81 -8.06 26.83
C THR A 48 -16.12 -7.03 27.74
N PRO A 49 -15.85 -5.81 27.25
CA PRO A 49 -15.24 -4.79 28.07
C PRO A 49 -16.17 -4.44 29.25
N PRO A 50 -15.61 -4.01 30.41
CA PRO A 50 -16.41 -3.51 31.51
C PRO A 50 -17.31 -2.35 31.09
N GLU A 51 -18.57 -2.33 31.52
CA GLU A 51 -19.52 -1.25 31.21
C GLU A 51 -19.02 0.15 31.63
N ASN A 52 -18.16 0.23 32.65
CA ASN A 52 -17.60 1.47 33.19
C ASN A 52 -16.06 1.45 33.05
N MET A 53 -15.56 1.80 31.87
CA MET A 53 -14.13 2.00 31.67
C MET A 53 -13.63 3.21 32.47
N PRO A 54 -12.47 3.10 33.20
CA PRO A 54 -11.89 4.24 33.88
C PRO A 54 -11.52 5.37 32.91
N GLY A 55 -11.77 6.63 33.28
CA GLY A 55 -11.52 7.78 32.40
C GLY A 55 -10.05 8.00 31.99
N TRP A 56 -9.09 7.27 32.58
CA TRP A 56 -7.67 7.32 32.18
C TRP A 56 -7.35 6.37 31.02
N ILE A 57 -8.24 5.43 30.67
CA ILE A 57 -7.93 4.38 29.69
C ILE A 57 -7.82 4.91 28.27
N THR A 58 -8.74 5.79 27.85
CA THR A 58 -8.72 6.42 26.53
C THR A 58 -7.51 7.35 26.33
N PRO A 59 -7.15 8.25 27.29
CA PRO A 59 -5.87 8.96 27.23
C PRO A 59 -4.65 8.05 27.15
N LEU A 60 -4.63 6.92 27.87
CA LEU A 60 -3.54 5.94 27.78
C LEU A 60 -3.49 5.30 26.39
N ALA A 61 -4.64 4.96 25.79
CA ALA A 61 -4.73 4.45 24.44
C ALA A 61 -4.10 5.42 23.43
N PHE A 62 -4.38 6.71 23.55
CA PHE A 62 -3.76 7.75 22.73
C PHE A 62 -2.24 7.80 22.91
N VAL A 63 -1.75 7.71 24.15
CA VAL A 63 -0.30 7.68 24.44
C VAL A 63 0.35 6.45 23.80
N ILE A 64 -0.27 5.26 23.90
CA ILE A 64 0.24 4.02 23.28
C ILE A 64 0.32 4.20 21.75
N LEU A 65 -0.75 4.69 21.11
CA LEU A 65 -0.78 4.92 19.68
C LEU A 65 0.35 5.85 19.23
N ILE A 66 0.48 7.01 19.87
CA ILE A 66 1.52 8.00 19.54
C ILE A 66 2.93 7.44 19.78
N ALA A 67 3.13 6.71 20.89
CA ALA A 67 4.42 6.11 21.20
C ALA A 67 4.83 5.06 20.14
N VAL A 68 3.91 4.19 19.74
CA VAL A 68 4.17 3.18 18.69
C VAL A 68 4.45 3.85 17.35
N TYR A 69 3.67 4.87 16.98
CA TYR A 69 3.91 5.61 15.75
C TYR A 69 5.27 6.33 15.78
N ALA A 70 5.64 6.91 16.91
CA ALA A 70 6.97 7.50 17.07
C ALA A 70 8.08 6.44 16.91
N LEU A 71 7.93 5.24 17.49
CA LEU A 71 8.89 4.15 17.32
C LEU A 71 9.03 3.73 15.85
N ILE A 72 7.93 3.72 15.09
CA ILE A 72 7.91 3.37 13.66
C ILE A 72 8.54 4.49 12.83
N VAL A 73 8.08 5.73 12.99
CA VAL A 73 8.49 6.90 12.19
C VAL A 73 9.97 7.25 12.38
N PHE A 74 10.46 7.18 13.63
CA PHE A 74 11.87 7.43 13.94
C PHE A 74 12.76 6.19 13.79
N GLU A 75 12.21 5.06 13.34
CA GLU A 75 12.93 3.78 13.18
C GLU A 75 13.77 3.39 14.40
N VAL A 76 13.28 3.72 15.60
CA VAL A 76 13.98 3.42 16.86
C VAL A 76 14.16 1.92 17.04
N VAL A 77 13.17 1.14 16.59
CA VAL A 77 13.17 -0.32 16.52
C VAL A 77 12.50 -0.75 15.21
N HIS A 78 12.73 -2.00 14.83
CA HIS A 78 12.05 -2.55 13.64
C HIS A 78 10.52 -2.46 13.78
N ARG A 79 9.81 -2.02 12.72
CA ARG A 79 8.36 -1.75 12.72
C ARG A 79 7.53 -2.93 13.25
N ALA A 80 7.92 -4.18 12.95
CA ALA A 80 7.23 -5.37 13.48
C ALA A 80 7.32 -5.46 15.01
N LEU A 81 8.47 -5.10 15.60
CA LEU A 81 8.61 -5.05 17.06
C LEU A 81 7.83 -3.90 17.68
N ALA A 82 7.82 -2.73 17.03
CA ALA A 82 7.04 -1.59 17.51
C ALA A 82 5.54 -1.95 17.60
N ALA A 83 4.98 -2.56 16.54
CA ALA A 83 3.59 -3.00 16.51
C ALA A 83 3.31 -4.10 17.56
N ALA A 84 4.19 -5.10 17.68
CA ALA A 84 4.05 -6.15 18.69
C ALA A 84 4.08 -5.60 20.12
N VAL A 85 5.00 -4.68 20.43
CA VAL A 85 5.05 -3.99 21.73
C VAL A 85 3.77 -3.18 21.98
N GLY A 86 3.24 -2.51 20.96
CA GLY A 86 1.96 -1.81 21.04
C GLY A 86 0.80 -2.74 21.37
N GLY A 87 0.69 -3.88 20.67
CA GLY A 87 -0.31 -4.89 20.95
C GLY A 87 -0.23 -5.43 22.37
N ILE A 88 1.00 -5.75 22.86
CA ILE A 88 1.22 -6.18 24.24
C ILE A 88 0.83 -5.10 25.23
N ALA A 89 1.23 -3.84 24.99
CA ALA A 89 0.92 -2.73 25.89
C ALA A 89 -0.59 -2.52 26.06
N VAL A 90 -1.34 -2.64 24.95
CA VAL A 90 -2.81 -2.55 24.99
C VAL A 90 -3.43 -3.71 25.76
N VAL A 91 -3.01 -4.96 25.51
CA VAL A 91 -3.50 -6.13 26.25
C VAL A 91 -3.22 -5.98 27.76
N ILE A 92 -2.02 -5.52 28.14
CA ILE A 92 -1.67 -5.25 29.55
C ILE A 92 -2.57 -4.15 30.13
N ALA A 93 -2.82 -3.07 29.38
CA ALA A 93 -3.69 -1.97 29.84
C ALA A 93 -5.12 -2.46 30.09
N LEU A 94 -5.67 -3.30 29.23
CA LEU A 94 -7.00 -3.88 29.41
C LEU A 94 -7.06 -4.82 30.61
N HIS A 95 -6.02 -5.62 30.86
CA HIS A 95 -5.93 -6.44 32.08
C HIS A 95 -5.82 -5.62 33.37
N ALA A 96 -5.22 -4.42 33.30
CA ALA A 96 -5.13 -3.53 34.45
C ALA A 96 -6.47 -2.90 34.85
N VAL A 97 -7.48 -2.94 33.98
CA VAL A 97 -8.83 -2.43 34.25
C VAL A 97 -9.73 -3.50 34.92
N GLY A 98 -9.44 -4.78 34.71
CA GLY A 98 -10.25 -5.88 35.24
C GLY A 98 -9.87 -7.21 34.60
N ASP A 99 -10.85 -8.11 34.40
CA ASP A 99 -10.64 -9.34 33.65
C ASP A 99 -10.40 -8.99 32.18
N GLY A 100 -9.13 -8.96 31.78
CA GLY A 100 -8.73 -8.61 30.41
C GLY A 100 -9.09 -9.71 29.39
N PRO A 101 -8.90 -9.43 28.08
CA PRO A 101 -9.20 -10.37 27.02
C PRO A 101 -8.28 -11.59 27.10
N ASP A 102 -8.85 -12.79 26.93
CA ASP A 102 -8.05 -14.01 26.78
C ASP A 102 -7.33 -14.05 25.42
N LEU A 103 -6.39 -14.97 25.26
CA LEU A 103 -5.64 -15.10 24.02
C LEU A 103 -6.55 -15.42 22.82
N GLY A 104 -7.62 -16.18 23.02
CA GLY A 104 -8.60 -16.50 21.99
C GLY A 104 -9.24 -15.22 21.44
N THR A 105 -9.69 -14.34 22.33
CA THR A 105 -10.24 -13.03 21.98
C THR A 105 -9.20 -12.15 21.28
N VAL A 106 -7.96 -12.09 21.78
CA VAL A 106 -6.88 -11.28 21.15
C VAL A 106 -6.59 -11.76 19.73
N VAL A 107 -6.61 -13.07 19.48
CA VAL A 107 -6.41 -13.65 18.13
C VAL A 107 -7.54 -13.25 17.18
N THR A 108 -8.78 -13.09 17.65
CA THR A 108 -9.89 -12.64 16.79
C THR A 108 -9.77 -11.20 16.32
N TRP A 109 -8.90 -10.40 16.92
CA TRP A 109 -8.62 -9.04 16.44
C TRP A 109 -7.71 -9.00 15.21
N ILE A 110 -7.03 -10.12 14.93
CA ILE A 110 -6.18 -10.26 13.74
C ILE A 110 -7.08 -10.45 12.52
N ASP A 111 -6.92 -9.58 11.53
CA ASP A 111 -7.63 -9.67 10.26
C ASP A 111 -6.98 -10.77 9.39
N GLU A 112 -7.58 -11.95 9.41
CA GLU A 112 -7.13 -13.12 8.66
C GLU A 112 -7.28 -12.95 7.15
N GLU A 113 -8.25 -12.14 6.69
CA GLU A 113 -8.44 -11.86 5.27
C GLU A 113 -7.26 -11.04 4.72
N THR A 114 -6.85 -9.99 5.42
CA THR A 114 -5.67 -9.21 5.05
C THR A 114 -4.41 -10.07 5.04
N LEU A 115 -4.17 -10.86 6.11
CA LEU A 115 -2.96 -11.68 6.19
C LEU A 115 -2.94 -12.80 5.15
N GLY A 116 -4.08 -13.48 4.95
CA GLY A 116 -4.21 -14.53 3.95
C GLY A 116 -3.98 -14.02 2.52
N LEU A 117 -4.54 -12.87 2.19
CA LEU A 117 -4.34 -12.22 0.89
C LEU A 117 -2.87 -11.84 0.68
N LEU A 118 -2.23 -11.22 1.67
CA LEU A 118 -0.81 -10.84 1.60
C LEU A 118 0.09 -12.08 1.38
N ILE A 119 -0.05 -13.11 2.21
CA ILE A 119 0.75 -14.35 2.08
C ILE A 119 0.54 -14.99 0.71
N GLY A 120 -0.72 -15.11 0.27
CA GLY A 120 -1.05 -15.70 -1.02
C GLY A 120 -0.41 -14.95 -2.19
N MET A 121 -0.52 -13.62 -2.20
CA MET A 121 0.06 -12.78 -3.24
C MET A 121 1.58 -12.76 -3.21
N MET A 122 2.22 -12.70 -2.04
CA MET A 122 3.69 -12.75 -1.90
C MET A 122 4.27 -14.02 -2.54
N VAL A 123 3.66 -15.20 -2.29
CA VAL A 123 4.09 -16.46 -2.92
C VAL A 123 3.92 -16.42 -4.44
N ILE A 124 2.77 -15.97 -4.94
CA ILE A 124 2.48 -15.89 -6.38
C ILE A 124 3.48 -14.97 -7.08
N VAL A 125 3.75 -13.81 -6.50
CA VAL A 125 4.61 -12.78 -7.07
C VAL A 125 6.08 -13.20 -7.05
N ASP A 126 6.57 -13.87 -5.99
CA ASP A 126 7.94 -14.38 -5.93
C ASP A 126 8.22 -15.39 -7.05
N VAL A 127 7.30 -16.33 -7.28
CA VAL A 127 7.46 -17.28 -8.39
C VAL A 127 7.45 -16.56 -9.74
N LEU A 128 6.59 -15.56 -9.92
CA LEU A 128 6.56 -14.75 -11.14
C LEU A 128 7.86 -13.95 -11.33
N ALA A 129 8.43 -13.41 -10.25
CA ALA A 129 9.67 -12.67 -10.26
C ALA A 129 10.85 -13.53 -10.76
N LYS A 130 10.91 -14.80 -10.37
CA LYS A 130 11.95 -15.74 -10.81
C LYS A 130 11.96 -16.01 -12.30
N THR A 131 10.87 -15.68 -13.02
CA THR A 131 10.80 -15.81 -14.49
C THR A 131 11.66 -14.81 -15.24
N GLY A 132 12.06 -13.69 -14.61
CA GLY A 132 12.77 -12.58 -15.26
C GLY A 132 11.83 -11.61 -16.00
N LEU A 133 10.51 -11.68 -15.79
CA LEU A 133 9.53 -10.83 -16.46
C LEU A 133 9.78 -9.34 -16.22
N PHE A 134 10.04 -8.96 -14.98
CA PHE A 134 10.19 -7.56 -14.56
C PHE A 134 11.47 -6.94 -15.14
N GLU A 135 12.57 -7.69 -15.06
CA GLU A 135 13.84 -7.30 -15.65
C GLU A 135 13.74 -7.17 -17.17
N TRP A 136 13.07 -8.12 -17.82
CA TRP A 136 12.81 -8.06 -19.24
C TRP A 136 11.99 -6.82 -19.62
N ALA A 137 10.92 -6.52 -18.87
CA ALA A 137 10.05 -5.36 -19.12
C ALA A 137 10.82 -4.04 -19.00
N ALA A 138 11.66 -3.87 -17.98
CA ALA A 138 12.48 -2.67 -17.80
C ALA A 138 13.52 -2.49 -18.92
N VAL A 139 14.14 -3.57 -19.40
CA VAL A 139 15.07 -3.51 -20.54
C VAL A 139 14.33 -3.18 -21.84
N GLN A 140 13.10 -3.70 -22.04
CA GLN A 140 12.28 -3.32 -23.17
C GLN A 140 11.86 -1.84 -23.13
N ALA A 141 11.61 -1.28 -21.94
CA ALA A 141 11.35 0.14 -21.77
C ALA A 141 12.46 1.01 -22.39
N TYR A 142 13.71 0.66 -22.13
CA TYR A 142 14.83 1.35 -22.77
C TYR A 142 14.83 1.16 -24.29
N ALA A 143 14.59 -0.03 -24.79
CA ALA A 143 14.55 -0.29 -26.23
C ALA A 143 13.49 0.55 -26.95
N TYR A 144 12.31 0.70 -26.35
CA TYR A 144 11.22 1.51 -26.90
C TYR A 144 11.41 3.02 -26.69
N SER A 145 12.27 3.44 -25.76
CA SER A 145 12.53 4.86 -25.50
C SER A 145 13.25 5.57 -26.64
N GLY A 146 13.88 4.80 -27.55
CA GLY A 146 14.70 5.36 -28.63
C GLY A 146 15.89 6.18 -28.12
N GLY A 147 16.38 5.88 -26.92
CA GLY A 147 17.52 6.58 -26.28
C GLY A 147 17.12 7.84 -25.50
N SER A 148 15.91 8.36 -25.60
CA SER A 148 15.43 9.49 -24.83
C SER A 148 15.24 9.10 -23.37
N ILE A 149 15.89 9.81 -22.44
CA ILE A 149 15.77 9.53 -20.99
C ILE A 149 14.36 9.83 -20.51
N TRP A 150 13.74 10.91 -21.01
CA TRP A 150 12.37 11.25 -20.65
C TRP A 150 11.36 10.17 -21.07
N ARG A 151 11.49 9.64 -22.31
CA ARG A 151 10.65 8.54 -22.78
C ARG A 151 10.87 7.28 -21.96
N LEU A 152 12.13 6.98 -21.61
CA LEU A 152 12.46 5.87 -20.72
C LEU A 152 11.74 6.03 -19.36
N SER A 153 11.81 7.21 -18.75
CA SER A 153 11.12 7.50 -17.48
C SER A 153 9.61 7.28 -17.58
N ILE A 154 8.95 7.79 -18.62
CA ILE A 154 7.49 7.60 -18.80
C ILE A 154 7.13 6.13 -18.94
N ILE A 155 7.89 5.36 -19.74
CA ILE A 155 7.60 3.94 -19.94
C ILE A 155 7.84 3.16 -18.65
N LEU A 156 8.93 3.44 -17.92
CA LEU A 156 9.21 2.82 -16.62
C LEU A 156 8.12 3.18 -15.60
N CYS A 157 7.72 4.44 -15.50
CA CYS A 157 6.60 4.86 -14.64
C CYS A 157 5.30 4.11 -14.98
N GLY A 158 4.99 3.98 -16.28
CA GLY A 158 3.81 3.24 -16.74
C GLY A 158 3.86 1.75 -16.40
N ILE A 159 5.00 1.10 -16.65
CA ILE A 159 5.22 -0.31 -16.29
C ILE A 159 5.10 -0.50 -14.77
N THR A 160 5.76 0.37 -14.00
CA THR A 160 5.71 0.33 -12.53
C THR A 160 4.28 0.51 -12.01
N ALA A 161 3.54 1.48 -12.54
CA ALA A 161 2.14 1.70 -12.16
C ALA A 161 1.25 0.49 -12.48
N VAL A 162 1.40 -0.13 -13.65
CA VAL A 162 0.62 -1.31 -14.04
C VAL A 162 0.98 -2.51 -13.17
N PHE A 163 2.25 -2.76 -12.92
CA PHE A 163 2.65 -3.87 -12.05
C PHE A 163 2.17 -3.63 -10.62
N SER A 164 2.36 -2.43 -10.09
CA SER A 164 1.92 -2.09 -8.73
C SER A 164 0.39 -2.14 -8.55
N ALA A 165 -0.39 -2.01 -9.59
CA ALA A 165 -1.84 -2.19 -9.51
C ALA A 165 -2.26 -3.64 -9.24
N PHE A 166 -1.42 -4.64 -9.60
CA PHE A 166 -1.72 -6.07 -9.44
C PHE A 166 -0.76 -6.80 -8.50
N LEU A 167 0.33 -6.14 -8.14
CA LEU A 167 1.32 -6.58 -7.18
C LEU A 167 1.42 -5.47 -6.14
N ASP A 168 1.86 -5.78 -4.93
CA ASP A 168 2.08 -4.71 -3.96
C ASP A 168 3.20 -3.76 -4.40
N ASN A 169 3.13 -2.52 -3.91
CA ASN A 169 4.06 -1.44 -4.30
C ASN A 169 5.50 -1.73 -3.85
N VAL A 170 5.70 -2.38 -2.70
CA VAL A 170 7.03 -2.72 -2.16
C VAL A 170 7.71 -3.75 -3.06
N THR A 171 7.02 -4.85 -3.36
CA THR A 171 7.53 -5.90 -4.25
C THR A 171 7.83 -5.36 -5.64
N THR A 172 6.95 -4.50 -6.17
CA THR A 172 7.18 -3.86 -7.48
C THR A 172 8.48 -3.07 -7.49
N ILE A 173 8.76 -2.29 -6.45
CA ILE A 173 9.98 -1.49 -6.34
C ILE A 173 11.22 -2.37 -6.15
N LEU A 174 11.14 -3.43 -5.34
CA LEU A 174 12.21 -4.41 -5.17
C LEU A 174 12.65 -5.05 -6.48
N LEU A 175 11.73 -5.22 -7.43
CA LEU A 175 11.99 -5.87 -8.70
C LEU A 175 12.46 -4.90 -9.79
N ILE A 176 11.92 -3.68 -9.86
CA ILE A 176 12.20 -2.75 -10.96
C ILE A 176 13.43 -1.90 -10.67
N VAL A 177 13.58 -1.34 -9.47
CA VAL A 177 14.67 -0.41 -9.14
C VAL A 177 16.06 -0.99 -9.34
N PRO A 178 16.38 -2.25 -8.98
CA PRO A 178 17.70 -2.82 -9.27
C PRO A 178 18.04 -2.83 -10.77
N VAL A 179 17.04 -3.06 -11.63
CA VAL A 179 17.25 -3.05 -13.08
C VAL A 179 17.45 -1.62 -13.59
N THR A 180 16.66 -0.67 -13.08
CA THR A 180 16.82 0.76 -13.38
C THR A 180 18.21 1.27 -12.99
N ILE A 181 18.74 0.85 -11.83
CA ILE A 181 20.12 1.15 -11.42
C ILE A 181 21.14 0.58 -12.44
N GLN A 182 20.92 -0.65 -12.92
CA GLN A 182 21.82 -1.24 -13.92
C GLN A 182 21.73 -0.55 -15.28
N ILE A 183 20.52 -0.23 -15.73
CA ILE A 183 20.32 0.57 -16.96
C ILE A 183 21.02 1.91 -16.82
N SER A 184 20.86 2.60 -15.70
CA SER A 184 21.49 3.89 -15.41
C SER A 184 23.02 3.81 -15.46
N LYS A 185 23.62 2.75 -14.88
CA LYS A 185 25.07 2.51 -14.95
C LYS A 185 25.56 2.32 -16.38
N VAL A 186 24.83 1.56 -17.21
CA VAL A 186 25.21 1.35 -18.62
C VAL A 186 25.11 2.64 -19.43
N LEU A 187 24.10 3.47 -19.12
CA LEU A 187 23.84 4.71 -19.83
C LEU A 187 24.64 5.90 -19.28
N ASP A 188 25.38 5.70 -18.20
CA ASP A 188 26.10 6.76 -17.49
C ASP A 188 25.13 7.88 -17.04
N LEU A 189 24.03 7.45 -16.38
CA LEU A 189 22.98 8.33 -15.87
C LEU A 189 22.97 8.32 -14.34
N GLU A 190 22.51 9.44 -13.78
CA GLU A 190 22.14 9.50 -12.36
C GLU A 190 20.83 8.75 -12.14
N PRO A 191 20.78 7.64 -11.35
CA PRO A 191 19.57 6.83 -11.20
C PRO A 191 18.51 7.45 -10.32
N VAL A 192 18.88 8.36 -9.40
CA VAL A 192 17.96 8.92 -8.38
C VAL A 192 16.68 9.52 -8.95
N PRO A 193 16.71 10.35 -10.02
CA PRO A 193 15.50 10.90 -10.63
C PRO A 193 14.55 9.83 -11.17
N LEU A 194 15.10 8.75 -11.78
CA LEU A 194 14.31 7.63 -12.30
C LEU A 194 13.69 6.82 -11.15
N ILE A 195 14.48 6.54 -10.10
CA ILE A 195 14.00 5.80 -8.92
C ILE A 195 12.87 6.57 -8.23
N ILE A 196 13.01 7.88 -8.01
CA ILE A 196 11.96 8.71 -7.41
C ILE A 196 10.70 8.66 -8.29
N ALA A 197 10.85 8.77 -9.61
CA ALA A 197 9.73 8.68 -10.54
C ALA A 197 9.00 7.34 -10.45
N GLU A 198 9.74 6.22 -10.46
CA GLU A 198 9.18 4.87 -10.32
C GLU A 198 8.42 4.68 -9.01
N VAL A 199 8.99 5.14 -7.90
CA VAL A 199 8.35 5.07 -6.58
C VAL A 199 7.04 5.85 -6.55
N MET A 200 7.02 7.10 -7.08
CA MET A 200 5.79 7.89 -7.16
C MET A 200 4.71 7.13 -7.95
N PHE A 201 5.08 6.53 -9.07
CA PHE A 201 4.14 5.81 -9.92
C PHE A 201 3.80 4.41 -9.40
N SER A 202 4.63 3.81 -8.55
CA SER A 202 4.26 2.61 -7.80
C SER A 202 3.10 2.90 -6.84
N ASN A 203 3.20 3.96 -6.04
CA ASN A 203 2.13 4.34 -5.11
C ASN A 203 0.85 4.81 -5.84
N ILE A 204 1.00 5.57 -6.95
CA ILE A 204 -0.15 5.99 -7.78
C ILE A 204 -0.84 4.77 -8.39
N GLY A 205 -0.07 3.84 -8.98
CA GLY A 205 -0.61 2.63 -9.60
C GLY A 205 -1.23 1.66 -8.58
N GLY A 206 -0.55 1.46 -7.46
CA GLY A 206 -1.01 0.62 -6.35
C GLY A 206 -2.36 1.04 -5.78
N ALA A 207 -2.65 2.34 -5.79
CA ALA A 207 -3.95 2.85 -5.35
C ALA A 207 -5.13 2.34 -6.21
N ALA A 208 -4.91 1.92 -7.46
CA ALA A 208 -5.98 1.61 -8.41
C ALA A 208 -6.79 0.36 -8.10
N THR A 209 -6.27 -0.58 -7.33
CA THR A 209 -6.92 -1.86 -7.03
C THR A 209 -6.81 -2.21 -5.54
N GLN A 210 -7.61 -3.15 -5.10
CA GLN A 210 -7.57 -3.63 -3.72
C GLN A 210 -6.23 -4.28 -3.34
N ILE A 211 -5.52 -4.89 -4.28
CA ILE A 211 -4.29 -5.66 -4.02
C ILE A 211 -3.00 -4.90 -4.28
N GLY A 212 -3.07 -3.69 -4.86
CA GLY A 212 -1.91 -2.95 -5.32
C GLY A 212 -1.16 -2.18 -4.22
N ASP A 213 -1.80 -1.93 -3.07
CA ASP A 213 -1.20 -1.26 -1.91
C ASP A 213 -1.79 -1.84 -0.62
N PRO A 214 -0.99 -2.16 0.41
CA PRO A 214 -1.49 -2.70 1.68
C PRO A 214 -2.65 -1.93 2.33
N PRO A 215 -2.72 -0.59 2.33
CA PRO A 215 -3.92 0.13 2.76
C PRO A 215 -5.21 -0.33 2.11
N ASN A 216 -5.17 -0.57 0.80
CA ASN A 216 -6.34 -1.01 0.06
C ASN A 216 -6.77 -2.43 0.44
N ILE A 217 -5.79 -3.30 0.76
CA ILE A 217 -6.07 -4.66 1.26
C ILE A 217 -6.82 -4.57 2.58
N ILE A 218 -6.37 -3.73 3.52
CA ILE A 218 -7.04 -3.51 4.82
C ILE A 218 -8.46 -2.98 4.60
N ILE A 219 -8.63 -1.93 3.79
CA ILE A 219 -9.95 -1.35 3.48
C ILE A 219 -10.86 -2.42 2.88
N GLY A 220 -10.39 -3.16 1.89
CA GLY A 220 -11.19 -4.17 1.20
C GLY A 220 -11.55 -5.38 2.08
N ALA A 221 -10.69 -5.77 3.01
CA ALA A 221 -10.95 -6.86 3.95
C ALA A 221 -11.96 -6.41 5.03
N GLN A 222 -11.66 -5.32 5.74
CA GLN A 222 -12.46 -4.86 6.87
C GLN A 222 -13.80 -4.20 6.48
N LEU A 223 -13.91 -3.66 5.25
CA LEU A 223 -15.15 -3.12 4.72
C LEU A 223 -15.83 -4.08 3.72
N SER A 224 -15.46 -5.36 3.71
CA SER A 224 -16.12 -6.37 2.88
C SER A 224 -17.58 -6.58 3.32
N PRO A 225 -18.48 -7.04 2.42
CA PRO A 225 -19.85 -7.36 2.79
C PRO A 225 -19.96 -8.35 3.95
N GLN A 226 -18.98 -9.25 4.08
CA GLN A 226 -18.91 -10.25 5.15
C GLN A 226 -18.52 -9.61 6.49
N ALA A 227 -17.50 -8.75 6.50
CA ALA A 227 -17.03 -8.05 7.69
C ALA A 227 -18.10 -7.10 8.27
N LEU A 228 -18.95 -6.55 7.41
CA LEU A 228 -20.00 -5.60 7.80
C LEU A 228 -21.34 -6.26 8.11
N SER A 229 -21.44 -7.59 8.08
CA SER A 229 -22.69 -8.32 8.31
C SER A 229 -23.31 -8.07 9.69
N ASP A 230 -22.49 -7.76 10.68
CA ASP A 230 -22.91 -7.52 12.06
C ASP A 230 -23.36 -6.08 12.34
N TYR A 231 -23.21 -5.19 11.36
CA TYR A 231 -23.66 -3.78 11.44
C TYR A 231 -24.98 -3.62 10.70
N ASP A 232 -26.10 -3.53 11.42
CA ASP A 232 -27.45 -3.45 10.83
C ASP A 232 -27.60 -2.31 9.80
N MET A 233 -26.97 -1.15 10.04
CA MET A 233 -27.05 0.02 9.15
C MET A 233 -26.15 -0.09 7.92
N LEU A 234 -25.07 -0.87 7.99
CA LEU A 234 -24.08 -1.04 6.93
C LEU A 234 -24.28 -2.34 6.14
N ALA A 235 -25.24 -3.16 6.53
CA ALA A 235 -25.55 -4.39 5.83
C ALA A 235 -25.85 -4.12 4.34
N GLY A 236 -25.06 -4.71 3.45
CA GLY A 236 -25.16 -4.53 2.01
C GLY A 236 -24.42 -3.30 1.44
N GLN A 237 -23.71 -2.52 2.27
CA GLN A 237 -22.87 -1.39 1.81
C GLN A 237 -21.38 -1.77 1.64
N GLY A 238 -21.03 -3.03 1.83
CA GLY A 238 -19.64 -3.48 1.75
C GLY A 238 -18.98 -3.23 0.40
N VAL A 239 -17.66 -3.06 0.41
CA VAL A 239 -16.85 -2.82 -0.78
C VAL A 239 -16.22 -4.11 -1.30
N THR A 240 -16.11 -4.24 -2.63
CA THR A 240 -15.57 -5.41 -3.31
C THR A 240 -14.33 -5.08 -4.13
N PHE A 241 -13.64 -6.10 -4.64
CA PHE A 241 -12.47 -5.92 -5.51
C PHE A 241 -12.79 -5.09 -6.77
N ILE A 242 -13.96 -5.30 -7.38
CA ILE A 242 -14.37 -4.53 -8.57
C ILE A 242 -14.63 -3.07 -8.20
N ASP A 243 -15.18 -2.79 -7.02
CA ASP A 243 -15.49 -1.43 -6.60
C ASP A 243 -14.22 -0.57 -6.49
N PHE A 244 -13.09 -1.13 -6.05
CA PHE A 244 -11.81 -0.42 -6.10
C PHE A 244 -11.46 0.02 -7.53
N ILE A 245 -11.55 -0.87 -8.50
CA ILE A 245 -11.22 -0.56 -9.89
C ILE A 245 -12.17 0.50 -10.46
N VAL A 246 -13.46 0.40 -10.16
CA VAL A 246 -14.50 1.30 -10.69
C VAL A 246 -14.49 2.67 -10.01
N HIS A 247 -14.17 2.72 -8.71
CA HIS A 247 -14.29 3.94 -7.91
C HIS A 247 -12.96 4.62 -7.59
N VAL A 248 -11.84 3.89 -7.51
CA VAL A 248 -10.51 4.46 -7.27
C VAL A 248 -9.69 4.53 -8.56
N GLY A 249 -9.78 3.51 -9.42
CA GLY A 249 -9.06 3.45 -10.69
C GLY A 249 -9.18 4.70 -11.57
N PRO A 250 -10.38 5.28 -11.78
CA PRO A 250 -10.53 6.52 -12.55
C PRO A 250 -9.74 7.71 -11.98
N ALA A 251 -9.71 7.89 -10.66
CA ALA A 251 -8.92 8.95 -10.03
C ALA A 251 -7.42 8.77 -10.32
N VAL A 252 -6.93 7.53 -10.25
CA VAL A 252 -5.55 7.18 -10.59
C VAL A 252 -5.23 7.53 -12.05
N VAL A 253 -6.08 7.14 -13.00
CA VAL A 253 -5.88 7.45 -14.43
C VAL A 253 -5.87 8.97 -14.67
N ILE A 254 -6.75 9.71 -14.01
CA ILE A 254 -6.81 11.18 -14.12
C ILE A 254 -5.51 11.80 -13.58
N ALA A 255 -4.93 11.25 -12.51
CA ALA A 255 -3.73 11.77 -11.89
C ALA A 255 -2.43 11.51 -12.68
N ILE A 256 -2.38 10.56 -13.63
CA ILE A 256 -1.17 10.17 -14.36
C ILE A 256 -0.55 11.34 -15.12
N ALA A 257 -1.29 12.00 -16.02
CA ALA A 257 -0.71 13.04 -16.87
C ALA A 257 -0.30 14.31 -16.10
N PRO A 258 -1.10 14.84 -15.15
CA PRO A 258 -0.65 15.92 -14.27
C PRO A 258 0.63 15.57 -13.51
N SER A 259 0.76 14.32 -13.00
CA SER A 259 1.94 13.87 -12.29
C SER A 259 3.17 13.78 -13.19
N LEU A 260 3.05 13.24 -14.40
CA LEU A 260 4.13 13.23 -15.39
C LEU A 260 4.54 14.65 -15.79
N TRP A 261 3.57 15.54 -15.99
CA TRP A 261 3.86 16.95 -16.31
C TRP A 261 4.64 17.63 -15.18
N LEU A 262 4.23 17.46 -13.93
CA LEU A 262 4.92 18.06 -12.79
C LEU A 262 6.31 17.44 -12.60
N LEU A 263 6.43 16.12 -12.72
CA LEU A 263 7.69 15.39 -12.66
C LEU A 263 8.69 15.92 -13.70
N SER A 264 8.24 16.17 -14.95
CA SER A 264 9.08 16.74 -16.01
C SER A 264 9.64 18.11 -15.67
N ARG A 265 8.95 18.88 -14.82
CA ARG A 265 9.42 20.20 -14.35
C ARG A 265 10.37 20.09 -13.18
N LEU A 266 10.04 19.24 -12.20
CA LEU A 266 10.84 19.09 -10.99
C LEU A 266 12.15 18.35 -11.23
N GLU A 267 12.14 17.33 -12.09
CA GLU A 267 13.30 16.49 -12.42
C GLU A 267 13.89 16.77 -13.81
N SER A 268 13.65 17.96 -14.37
CA SER A 268 14.04 18.33 -15.73
C SER A 268 15.52 18.08 -16.03
N LYS A 269 16.42 18.32 -15.07
CA LYS A 269 17.87 18.13 -15.25
C LYS A 269 18.27 16.66 -15.28
N GLY A 270 17.61 15.80 -14.49
CA GLY A 270 17.95 14.38 -14.39
C GLY A 270 17.26 13.50 -15.43
N LEU A 271 16.12 13.97 -15.96
CA LEU A 271 15.30 13.21 -16.92
C LEU A 271 15.38 13.76 -18.35
N SER A 272 16.29 14.71 -18.63
CA SER A 272 16.49 15.28 -19.97
C SER A 272 17.67 14.63 -20.70
N GLY A 273 17.69 14.80 -22.02
CA GLY A 273 18.77 14.33 -22.87
C GLY A 273 18.52 12.98 -23.53
N ALA A 274 19.46 12.61 -24.38
CA ALA A 274 19.45 11.31 -25.06
C ALA A 274 20.76 10.58 -24.82
N ARG A 275 20.68 9.26 -24.70
CA ARG A 275 21.83 8.36 -24.56
C ARG A 275 21.63 7.16 -25.48
N HIS A 276 22.46 7.05 -26.49
CA HIS A 276 22.46 5.93 -27.43
C HIS A 276 23.62 4.99 -27.07
N ARG A 277 23.34 3.93 -26.34
CA ARG A 277 24.32 2.87 -26.08
C ARG A 277 23.75 1.51 -26.47
N ASN A 278 24.64 0.61 -26.89
CA ASN A 278 24.24 -0.75 -27.20
C ASN A 278 23.82 -1.49 -25.94
N VAL A 279 22.56 -1.87 -25.87
CA VAL A 279 21.96 -2.61 -24.75
C VAL A 279 21.84 -4.11 -25.01
N ASP A 280 22.45 -4.63 -26.06
CA ASP A 280 22.37 -6.06 -26.39
C ASP A 280 22.89 -6.93 -25.25
N LEU A 281 23.92 -6.46 -24.52
CA LEU A 281 24.40 -7.13 -23.31
C LEU A 281 23.35 -7.13 -22.19
N LEU A 282 22.58 -6.04 -22.01
CA LEU A 282 21.48 -6.02 -21.04
C LEU A 282 20.34 -6.96 -21.45
N ARG A 283 19.99 -6.99 -22.74
CA ARG A 283 18.98 -7.92 -23.27
C ARG A 283 19.36 -9.38 -23.06
N LEU A 284 20.64 -9.71 -23.25
CA LEU A 284 21.15 -11.07 -23.01
C LEU A 284 21.15 -11.43 -21.53
N ARG A 285 21.42 -10.47 -20.65
CA ARG A 285 21.52 -10.69 -19.20
C ARG A 285 20.16 -10.69 -18.50
N TYR A 286 19.25 -9.84 -18.94
CA TYR A 286 17.94 -9.56 -18.32
C TYR A 286 16.77 -9.96 -19.24
N GLY A 287 16.93 -11.04 -19.98
CA GLY A 287 15.84 -11.67 -20.71
C GLY A 287 14.95 -12.53 -19.81
N ILE A 288 13.87 -13.03 -20.37
CA ILE A 288 13.03 -14.04 -19.69
C ILE A 288 13.89 -15.27 -19.43
N LYS A 289 14.06 -15.63 -18.15
CA LYS A 289 14.94 -16.73 -17.70
C LYS A 289 14.29 -18.10 -17.95
N ASP A 290 12.98 -18.19 -17.66
CA ASP A 290 12.21 -19.42 -17.85
C ASP A 290 10.83 -19.10 -18.46
N MET A 291 10.67 -19.38 -19.75
CA MET A 291 9.43 -19.16 -20.48
C MET A 291 8.32 -20.16 -20.07
N GLN A 292 8.68 -21.37 -19.63
CA GLN A 292 7.67 -22.35 -19.19
C GLN A 292 7.13 -21.96 -17.82
N LEU A 293 8.01 -21.54 -16.91
CA LEU A 293 7.63 -21.01 -15.62
C LEU A 293 6.74 -19.77 -15.78
N LEU A 294 7.11 -18.83 -16.66
CA LEU A 294 6.31 -17.63 -16.97
C LEU A 294 4.90 -17.96 -17.47
N LYS A 295 4.77 -18.95 -18.37
CA LYS A 295 3.45 -19.37 -18.87
C LYS A 295 2.60 -19.97 -17.77
N LYS A 296 3.17 -20.81 -16.90
CA LYS A 296 2.45 -21.45 -15.80
C LYS A 296 2.05 -20.41 -14.73
N SER A 297 3.01 -19.63 -14.27
CA SER A 297 2.77 -18.60 -13.25
C SER A 297 1.81 -17.51 -13.72
N GLY A 298 1.96 -17.07 -14.97
CA GLY A 298 1.05 -16.11 -15.59
C GLY A 298 -0.39 -16.66 -15.74
N ALA A 299 -0.56 -17.92 -16.11
CA ALA A 299 -1.87 -18.55 -16.19
C ALA A 299 -2.54 -18.65 -14.81
N ILE A 300 -1.78 -19.00 -13.77
CA ILE A 300 -2.31 -19.10 -12.40
C ILE A 300 -2.65 -17.70 -11.87
N LEU A 301 -1.79 -16.70 -12.04
CA LEU A 301 -2.10 -15.31 -11.66
C LEU A 301 -3.37 -14.82 -12.38
N THR A 302 -3.50 -15.11 -13.68
CA THR A 302 -4.71 -14.75 -14.44
C THR A 302 -5.95 -15.44 -13.84
N LEU A 303 -5.86 -16.71 -13.45
CA LEU A 303 -6.95 -17.45 -12.83
C LEU A 303 -7.34 -16.81 -11.48
N VAL A 304 -6.37 -16.40 -10.66
CA VAL A 304 -6.59 -15.71 -9.38
C VAL A 304 -7.31 -14.37 -9.60
N ILE A 305 -6.85 -13.57 -10.57
CA ILE A 305 -7.50 -12.31 -10.92
C ILE A 305 -8.94 -12.54 -11.41
N ILE A 306 -9.17 -13.54 -12.26
CA ILE A 306 -10.54 -13.93 -12.67
C ILE A 306 -11.37 -14.34 -11.44
N GLY A 307 -10.76 -15.05 -10.49
CA GLY A 307 -11.40 -15.42 -9.23
C GLY A 307 -11.85 -14.21 -8.42
N PHE A 308 -11.04 -13.15 -8.33
CA PHE A 308 -11.41 -11.89 -7.66
C PHE A 308 -12.59 -11.19 -8.34
N PHE A 309 -12.60 -11.15 -9.67
CA PHE A 309 -13.74 -10.63 -10.42
C PHE A 309 -15.00 -11.47 -10.21
N ALA A 310 -14.87 -12.78 -10.24
CA ALA A 310 -15.99 -13.70 -10.01
C ALA A 310 -16.54 -13.55 -8.59
N HIS A 311 -15.66 -13.43 -7.58
CA HIS A 311 -16.05 -13.15 -6.18
C HIS A 311 -16.93 -11.91 -6.08
N SER A 312 -16.50 -10.80 -6.71
CA SER A 312 -17.24 -9.53 -6.67
C SER A 312 -18.59 -9.59 -7.41
N ALA A 313 -18.73 -10.48 -8.40
CA ALA A 313 -19.95 -10.61 -9.20
C ALA A 313 -21.05 -11.46 -8.53
N TYR A 314 -20.71 -12.24 -7.50
CA TYR A 314 -21.65 -13.12 -6.80
C TYR A 314 -22.11 -12.51 -5.48
N PRO A 315 -23.43 -12.43 -5.21
CA PRO A 315 -23.95 -11.86 -3.96
C PRO A 315 -23.54 -12.64 -2.68
N HIS A 316 -23.32 -13.94 -2.81
CA HIS A 316 -22.87 -14.84 -1.73
C HIS A 316 -21.72 -15.70 -2.23
N PRO A 317 -20.50 -15.17 -2.29
CA PRO A 317 -19.35 -15.92 -2.79
C PRO A 317 -19.02 -17.09 -1.84
N LEU A 318 -18.65 -18.23 -2.45
CA LEU A 318 -18.24 -19.44 -1.70
C LEU A 318 -16.87 -19.30 -1.06
N PHE A 319 -16.04 -18.43 -1.60
CA PHE A 319 -14.65 -18.20 -1.20
C PHE A 319 -14.42 -16.71 -1.00
N THR A 320 -13.62 -16.36 -0.03
CA THR A 320 -13.17 -14.97 0.19
C THR A 320 -12.01 -14.62 -0.74
N VAL A 321 -11.65 -13.34 -0.83
CA VAL A 321 -10.52 -12.87 -1.63
C VAL A 321 -9.21 -13.51 -1.14
N ALA A 322 -9.01 -13.61 0.18
CA ALA A 322 -7.87 -14.30 0.77
C ALA A 322 -7.82 -15.79 0.41
N THR A 323 -8.96 -16.48 0.49
CA THR A 323 -9.04 -17.90 0.13
C THR A 323 -8.67 -18.13 -1.35
N ILE A 324 -9.08 -17.24 -2.25
CA ILE A 324 -8.72 -17.31 -3.67
C ILE A 324 -7.22 -17.10 -3.85
N ALA A 325 -6.62 -16.11 -3.17
CA ALA A 325 -5.18 -15.85 -3.24
C ALA A 325 -4.35 -17.02 -2.67
N LEU A 326 -4.73 -17.53 -1.48
CA LEU A 326 -4.07 -18.69 -0.88
C LEU A 326 -4.21 -19.96 -1.74
N GLY A 327 -5.41 -20.20 -2.29
CA GLY A 327 -5.63 -21.29 -3.25
C GLY A 327 -4.76 -21.16 -4.50
N GLY A 328 -4.63 -19.93 -5.02
CA GLY A 328 -3.72 -19.59 -6.12
C GLY A 328 -2.26 -19.86 -5.76
N ALA A 329 -1.82 -19.48 -4.57
CA ALA A 329 -0.48 -19.77 -4.06
C ALA A 329 -0.20 -21.26 -3.97
N VAL A 330 -1.14 -22.05 -3.43
CA VAL A 330 -1.03 -23.51 -3.39
C VAL A 330 -0.94 -24.12 -4.79
N LEU A 331 -1.77 -23.66 -5.73
CA LEU A 331 -1.69 -24.08 -7.13
C LEU A 331 -0.35 -23.69 -7.75
N MET A 332 0.13 -22.46 -7.46
CA MET A 332 1.44 -21.98 -7.91
C MET A 332 2.54 -22.93 -7.46
N LEU A 333 2.63 -23.24 -6.16
CA LEU A 333 3.63 -24.14 -5.61
C LEU A 333 3.52 -25.55 -6.22
N LEU A 334 2.31 -26.08 -6.34
CA LEU A 334 2.06 -27.42 -6.87
C LEU A 334 2.53 -27.58 -8.34
N PHE A 335 2.28 -26.58 -9.19
CA PHE A 335 2.59 -26.67 -10.61
C PHE A 335 3.97 -26.15 -11.00
N THR A 336 4.63 -25.39 -10.13
CA THR A 336 5.93 -24.76 -10.44
C THR A 336 7.07 -25.29 -9.60
N SER A 337 6.85 -25.56 -8.30
CA SER A 337 7.91 -25.85 -7.34
C SER A 337 7.51 -26.91 -6.28
N PRO A 338 6.98 -28.10 -6.68
CA PRO A 338 6.40 -29.05 -5.72
C PRO A 338 7.42 -29.64 -4.73
N HIS A 339 8.72 -29.56 -5.04
CA HIS A 339 9.80 -30.11 -4.20
C HIS A 339 10.67 -29.03 -3.55
N HIS A 340 10.37 -27.74 -3.78
CA HIS A 340 11.13 -26.58 -3.29
C HIS A 340 10.19 -25.57 -2.59
N VAL A 341 9.21 -26.09 -1.85
CA VAL A 341 8.23 -25.26 -1.15
C VAL A 341 8.88 -24.35 -0.11
N GLU A 342 9.92 -24.85 0.59
CA GLU A 342 10.64 -24.09 1.61
C GLU A 342 11.26 -22.81 1.03
N GLU A 343 11.91 -22.90 -0.15
CA GLU A 343 12.51 -21.75 -0.82
C GLU A 343 11.49 -20.67 -1.21
N GLN A 344 10.24 -21.07 -1.48
CA GLN A 344 9.16 -20.15 -1.81
C GLN A 344 8.55 -19.53 -0.54
N LEU A 345 8.45 -20.28 0.55
CA LEU A 345 7.99 -19.77 1.83
C LEU A 345 9.00 -18.84 2.50
N ASP A 346 10.31 -19.04 2.24
CA ASP A 346 11.37 -18.12 2.68
C ASP A 346 11.26 -16.73 2.01
N ALA A 347 10.63 -16.66 0.83
CA ALA A 347 10.39 -15.40 0.13
C ALA A 347 9.22 -14.60 0.72
N VAL A 348 8.38 -15.22 1.57
CA VAL A 348 7.33 -14.48 2.28
C VAL A 348 7.97 -13.52 3.28
N GLU A 349 7.56 -12.26 3.23
CA GLU A 349 8.03 -11.23 4.16
C GLU A 349 7.41 -11.41 5.56
N TRP A 350 7.87 -12.43 6.30
CA TRP A 350 7.35 -12.75 7.63
C TRP A 350 7.37 -11.57 8.61
N THR A 351 8.34 -10.68 8.46
CA THR A 351 8.40 -9.45 9.26
C THR A 351 7.23 -8.52 9.00
N THR A 352 6.75 -8.47 7.76
CA THR A 352 5.56 -7.72 7.36
C THR A 352 4.29 -8.38 7.91
N ILE A 353 4.19 -9.71 7.87
CA ILE A 353 3.07 -10.44 8.45
C ILE A 353 2.98 -10.23 9.98
N ILE A 354 4.13 -10.31 10.68
CA ILE A 354 4.19 -10.04 12.13
C ILE A 354 3.83 -8.58 12.44
N PHE A 355 4.27 -7.65 11.60
CA PHE A 355 3.91 -6.25 11.73
C PHE A 355 2.40 -6.02 11.68
N PHE A 356 1.73 -6.59 10.66
CA PHE A 356 0.28 -6.49 10.53
C PHE A 356 -0.46 -7.15 11.69
N ALA A 357 -0.06 -8.36 12.08
CA ALA A 357 -0.69 -9.06 13.21
C ALA A 357 -0.57 -8.23 14.51
N GLY A 358 0.61 -7.70 14.81
CA GLY A 358 0.82 -6.82 15.98
C GLY A 358 0.01 -5.52 15.90
N LEU A 359 -0.10 -4.94 14.70
CA LEU A 359 -0.87 -3.75 14.44
C LEU A 359 -2.37 -3.97 14.66
N PHE A 360 -2.93 -5.07 14.14
CA PHE A 360 -4.34 -5.42 14.33
C PHE A 360 -4.67 -5.67 15.80
N ILE A 361 -3.80 -6.39 16.53
CA ILE A 361 -3.95 -6.58 17.98
C ILE A 361 -3.97 -5.22 18.70
N MET A 362 -3.05 -4.33 18.35
CA MET A 362 -3.00 -3.01 18.96
C MET A 362 -4.29 -2.23 18.67
N ILE A 363 -4.72 -2.16 17.41
CA ILE A 363 -5.91 -1.38 17.04
C ILE A 363 -7.18 -1.97 17.63
N GLY A 364 -7.36 -3.30 17.58
CA GLY A 364 -8.50 -3.97 18.23
C GLY A 364 -8.60 -3.62 19.71
N GLY A 365 -7.48 -3.65 20.42
CA GLY A 365 -7.50 -3.23 21.83
C GLY A 365 -7.70 -1.72 22.04
N LEU A 366 -7.15 -0.84 21.17
CA LEU A 366 -7.40 0.60 21.23
C LEU A 366 -8.88 0.94 21.00
N GLN A 367 -9.58 0.15 20.17
CA GLN A 367 -11.02 0.26 19.97
C GLN A 367 -11.76 -0.01 21.29
N TYR A 368 -11.46 -1.11 21.98
CA TYR A 368 -12.04 -1.42 23.28
C TYR A 368 -11.68 -0.40 24.39
N MET A 369 -10.58 0.34 24.23
CA MET A 369 -10.20 1.45 25.11
C MET A 369 -10.95 2.76 24.77
N GLY A 370 -11.85 2.78 23.77
CA GLY A 370 -12.66 3.93 23.37
C GLY A 370 -11.90 5.02 22.61
N LEU A 371 -10.72 4.70 22.07
CA LEU A 371 -9.94 5.67 21.29
C LEU A 371 -10.56 5.93 19.92
N ILE A 372 -11.00 4.86 19.26
CA ILE A 372 -11.60 4.95 17.92
C ILE A 372 -12.86 5.81 17.97
N ASP A 373 -13.74 5.56 18.95
CA ASP A 373 -14.96 6.34 19.18
C ASP A 373 -14.63 7.82 19.40
N SER A 374 -13.62 8.11 20.23
CA SER A 374 -13.19 9.49 20.50
C SER A 374 -12.67 10.22 19.26
N ILE A 375 -12.00 9.52 18.35
CA ILE A 375 -11.55 10.07 17.06
C ILE A 375 -12.75 10.30 16.15
N ALA A 376 -13.66 9.32 16.06
CA ALA A 376 -14.87 9.42 15.26
C ALA A 376 -15.76 10.57 15.70
N ASP A 377 -15.97 10.74 17.02
CA ASP A 377 -16.72 11.86 17.62
C ASP A 377 -16.10 13.22 17.23
N GLY A 378 -14.78 13.35 17.32
CA GLY A 378 -14.07 14.57 16.93
C GLY A 378 -14.24 14.92 15.44
N ILE A 379 -14.26 13.92 14.56
CA ILE A 379 -14.51 14.11 13.13
C ILE A 379 -15.99 14.41 12.89
N SER A 380 -16.89 13.67 13.55
CA SER A 380 -18.34 13.86 13.49
C SER A 380 -18.75 15.29 13.88
N ASP A 381 -18.14 15.84 14.96
CA ASP A 381 -18.34 17.23 15.38
C ASP A 381 -17.98 18.26 14.29
N ILE A 382 -16.94 17.99 13.51
CA ILE A 382 -16.57 18.87 12.38
C ILE A 382 -17.59 18.76 11.25
N ILE A 383 -17.96 17.53 10.89
CA ILE A 383 -18.91 17.24 9.81
C ILE A 383 -20.31 17.78 10.12
N SER A 384 -20.78 17.64 11.36
CA SER A 384 -22.11 18.07 11.80
C SER A 384 -22.32 19.58 11.74
N ARG A 385 -21.24 20.38 11.69
CA ARG A 385 -21.32 21.84 11.48
C ARG A 385 -21.67 22.22 10.05
N ALA A 386 -21.51 21.30 9.10
CA ALA A 386 -21.93 21.51 7.73
C ALA A 386 -23.45 21.33 7.60
N SER A 387 -24.09 22.03 6.62
CA SER A 387 -25.47 21.77 6.26
C SER A 387 -25.63 20.34 5.75
N GLU A 388 -26.81 19.75 5.91
CA GLU A 388 -27.09 18.37 5.49
C GLU A 388 -26.67 18.10 4.05
N ASP A 389 -26.98 19.00 3.12
CA ASP A 389 -26.63 18.90 1.70
C ASP A 389 -25.11 18.88 1.45
N ASN A 390 -24.29 19.44 2.35
CA ASN A 390 -22.84 19.53 2.20
C ASN A 390 -22.07 18.53 3.08
N ARG A 391 -22.72 17.75 3.92
CA ARG A 391 -22.07 16.84 4.85
C ARG A 391 -21.20 15.82 4.14
N LEU A 392 -21.70 15.17 3.10
CA LEU A 392 -20.95 14.19 2.32
C LEU A 392 -19.70 14.82 1.69
N MET A 393 -19.83 15.99 1.07
CA MET A 393 -18.71 16.71 0.48
C MET A 393 -17.63 17.05 1.52
N VAL A 394 -18.04 17.57 2.68
CA VAL A 394 -17.11 17.92 3.77
C VAL A 394 -16.42 16.67 4.30
N SER A 395 -17.16 15.58 4.52
CA SER A 395 -16.65 14.33 5.04
C SER A 395 -15.59 13.72 4.11
N VAL A 396 -15.91 13.61 2.83
CA VAL A 396 -15.04 13.03 1.81
C VAL A 396 -13.76 13.88 1.64
N LEU A 397 -13.88 15.21 1.56
CA LEU A 397 -12.72 16.09 1.44
C LEU A 397 -11.89 16.10 2.72
N LEU A 398 -12.51 16.12 3.89
CA LEU A 398 -11.81 16.07 5.18
C LEU A 398 -11.00 14.78 5.29
N LEU A 399 -11.63 13.61 5.06
CA LEU A 399 -10.95 12.33 5.11
C LEU A 399 -9.83 12.25 4.07
N LEU A 400 -10.08 12.67 2.83
CA LEU A 400 -9.07 12.64 1.76
C LEU A 400 -7.81 13.45 2.14
N TRP A 401 -7.98 14.70 2.59
CA TRP A 401 -6.86 15.57 2.90
C TRP A 401 -6.18 15.22 4.22
N VAL A 402 -6.94 14.89 5.26
CA VAL A 402 -6.36 14.45 6.54
C VAL A 402 -5.57 13.15 6.33
N SER A 403 -6.13 12.19 5.58
CA SER A 403 -5.45 10.94 5.24
C SER A 403 -4.17 11.19 4.45
N ALA A 404 -4.20 12.09 3.47
CA ALA A 404 -3.03 12.39 2.65
C ALA A 404 -1.91 13.06 3.46
N ILE A 405 -2.25 14.02 4.31
CA ILE A 405 -1.27 14.73 5.14
C ILE A 405 -0.70 13.78 6.19
N ALA A 406 -1.55 13.02 6.88
CA ALA A 406 -1.10 12.06 7.87
C ALA A 406 -0.21 10.98 7.26
N SER A 407 -0.66 10.36 6.15
CA SER A 407 0.08 9.33 5.43
C SER A 407 1.40 9.83 4.83
N ALA A 408 1.54 11.12 4.57
CA ALA A 408 2.82 11.67 4.14
C ALA A 408 3.92 11.59 5.20
N PHE A 409 3.56 11.60 6.50
CA PHE A 409 4.50 11.62 7.62
C PHE A 409 4.43 10.37 8.51
N ILE A 410 3.39 9.58 8.36
CA ILE A 410 3.20 8.30 9.04
C ILE A 410 3.02 7.25 7.94
N ASP A 411 3.64 6.08 8.06
CA ASP A 411 3.46 4.97 7.11
C ASP A 411 1.96 4.75 6.84
N ASN A 412 1.58 4.62 5.57
CA ASN A 412 0.18 4.53 5.12
C ASN A 412 -0.56 3.31 5.72
N ILE A 413 0.15 2.25 6.06
CA ILE A 413 -0.41 1.01 6.62
C ILE A 413 -1.00 1.24 8.02
N PRO A 414 -0.22 1.64 9.05
CA PRO A 414 -0.75 1.84 10.39
C PRO A 414 -1.82 2.95 10.43
N TYR A 415 -1.66 3.98 9.61
CA TYR A 415 -2.66 5.03 9.48
C TYR A 415 -4.01 4.45 9.02
N THR A 416 -4.01 3.70 7.91
CA THR A 416 -5.25 3.13 7.34
C THR A 416 -5.91 2.15 8.31
N ALA A 417 -5.14 1.26 8.92
CA ALA A 417 -5.66 0.30 9.88
C ALA A 417 -6.34 0.98 11.07
N THR A 418 -5.84 2.16 11.52
CA THR A 418 -6.51 2.95 12.56
C THR A 418 -7.77 3.66 12.04
N MET A 419 -7.77 4.12 10.79
CA MET A 419 -8.85 4.92 10.23
C MET A 419 -10.03 4.11 9.69
N VAL A 420 -9.84 2.83 9.34
CA VAL A 420 -10.96 2.00 8.86
C VAL A 420 -12.07 1.85 9.92
N PRO A 421 -11.79 1.49 11.18
CA PRO A 421 -12.82 1.49 12.22
C PRO A 421 -13.48 2.86 12.42
N VAL A 422 -12.72 3.96 12.33
CA VAL A 422 -13.29 5.33 12.40
C VAL A 422 -14.27 5.58 11.26
N VAL A 423 -13.96 5.15 10.04
CA VAL A 423 -14.87 5.26 8.87
C VAL A 423 -16.14 4.44 9.08
N ILE A 424 -16.03 3.25 9.67
CA ILE A 424 -17.19 2.42 10.04
C ILE A 424 -18.09 3.19 11.02
N GLU A 425 -17.54 3.75 12.10
CA GLU A 425 -18.29 4.50 13.09
C GLU A 425 -18.98 5.73 12.49
N LEU A 426 -18.28 6.49 11.63
CA LEU A 426 -18.86 7.65 10.94
C LEU A 426 -20.02 7.26 10.00
N ALA A 427 -19.91 6.15 9.29
CA ALA A 427 -20.95 5.67 8.39
C ALA A 427 -22.12 5.02 9.17
N ASN A 428 -21.87 4.51 10.37
CA ASN A 428 -22.85 3.89 11.25
C ASN A 428 -23.59 4.92 12.13
N ASP A 429 -23.19 6.21 12.13
CA ASP A 429 -23.87 7.26 12.88
C ASP A 429 -25.15 7.71 12.14
N PRO A 430 -26.36 7.42 12.69
CA PRO A 430 -27.62 7.79 12.05
C PRO A 430 -27.82 9.30 11.95
N ASN A 431 -27.12 10.11 12.77
CA ASN A 431 -27.25 11.57 12.75
C ASN A 431 -26.47 12.20 11.59
N LEU A 432 -25.45 11.52 11.09
CA LEU A 432 -24.66 11.99 9.95
C LEU A 432 -25.29 11.61 8.61
N GLY A 433 -25.89 10.42 8.52
CA GLY A 433 -26.54 9.92 7.30
C GLY A 433 -25.56 9.74 6.13
N LEU A 434 -24.33 9.32 6.42
CA LEU A 434 -23.26 9.18 5.44
C LEU A 434 -23.22 7.77 4.84
N GLU A 435 -22.98 7.68 3.53
CA GLU A 435 -22.71 6.42 2.87
C GLU A 435 -21.26 5.97 3.11
N LEU A 436 -21.04 4.67 3.37
CA LEU A 436 -19.74 4.08 3.65
C LEU A 436 -18.76 4.20 2.45
N ALA A 437 -19.24 3.89 1.25
CA ALA A 437 -18.40 3.77 0.07
C ALA A 437 -17.61 5.05 -0.28
N PRO A 438 -18.22 6.26 -0.34
CA PRO A 438 -17.46 7.48 -0.59
C PRO A 438 -16.38 7.77 0.46
N LEU A 439 -16.64 7.44 1.73
CA LEU A 439 -15.68 7.60 2.82
C LEU A 439 -14.49 6.64 2.65
N ALA A 440 -14.78 5.37 2.30
CA ALA A 440 -13.76 4.37 2.01
C ALA A 440 -12.84 4.79 0.86
N TRP A 441 -13.40 5.35 -0.22
CA TRP A 441 -12.61 5.82 -1.37
C TRP A 441 -11.78 7.06 -1.04
N ALA A 442 -12.29 7.95 -0.21
CA ALA A 442 -11.53 9.10 0.28
C ALA A 442 -10.35 8.66 1.14
N LEU A 443 -10.55 7.67 2.04
CA LEU A 443 -9.49 7.08 2.84
C LEU A 443 -8.44 6.39 1.95
N ALA A 444 -8.86 5.53 1.00
CA ALA A 444 -7.97 4.82 0.09
C ALA A 444 -7.09 5.77 -0.73
N LEU A 445 -7.71 6.76 -1.40
CA LEU A 445 -6.99 7.76 -2.20
C LEU A 445 -6.08 8.62 -1.33
N GLY A 446 -6.55 9.06 -0.15
CA GLY A 446 -5.77 9.86 0.76
C GLY A 446 -4.55 9.11 1.30
N ALA A 447 -4.72 7.89 1.78
CA ALA A 447 -3.65 7.08 2.36
C ALA A 447 -2.60 6.68 1.31
N CYS A 448 -3.02 6.11 0.17
CA CYS A 448 -2.08 5.63 -0.86
C CYS A 448 -1.34 6.79 -1.56
N LEU A 449 -2.06 7.84 -2.00
CA LEU A 449 -1.43 8.97 -2.68
C LEU A 449 -0.66 9.88 -1.72
N GLY A 450 -1.09 9.95 -0.46
CA GLY A 450 -0.39 10.63 0.63
C GLY A 450 1.00 10.09 0.86
N GLY A 451 1.18 8.78 0.73
CA GLY A 451 2.48 8.09 0.81
C GLY A 451 3.56 8.67 -0.10
N ASN A 452 3.19 9.34 -1.18
CA ASN A 452 4.14 10.05 -2.05
C ASN A 452 4.79 11.27 -1.40
N GLY A 453 4.24 11.81 -0.32
CA GLY A 453 4.65 13.10 0.24
C GLY A 453 6.07 13.12 0.80
N THR A 454 6.48 12.06 1.48
CA THR A 454 7.82 11.94 2.07
C THR A 454 8.39 10.53 1.90
N ILE A 455 9.68 10.38 2.20
CA ILE A 455 10.35 9.07 2.12
C ILE A 455 9.76 8.04 3.10
N ILE A 456 9.24 8.50 4.25
CA ILE A 456 8.65 7.64 5.28
C ILE A 456 7.14 7.40 5.09
N GLY A 457 6.50 8.10 4.14
CA GLY A 457 5.06 8.02 3.90
C GLY A 457 4.57 6.69 3.33
N ALA A 458 5.47 5.89 2.74
CA ALA A 458 5.16 4.54 2.28
C ALA A 458 6.42 3.65 2.36
N SER A 459 6.23 2.38 2.69
CA SER A 459 7.31 1.39 2.79
C SER A 459 8.09 1.23 1.48
N ALA A 460 7.44 1.34 0.32
CA ALA A 460 8.08 1.31 -1.00
C ALA A 460 9.14 2.41 -1.18
N ASN A 461 8.91 3.60 -0.61
CA ASN A 461 9.83 4.73 -0.70
C ASN A 461 11.13 4.44 0.07
N VAL A 462 10.99 3.88 1.29
CA VAL A 462 12.13 3.49 2.16
C VAL A 462 12.95 2.41 1.48
N VAL A 463 12.29 1.39 0.90
CA VAL A 463 12.95 0.31 0.16
C VAL A 463 13.71 0.85 -1.04
N ALA A 464 13.12 1.74 -1.82
CA ALA A 464 13.80 2.37 -2.97
C ALA A 464 15.03 3.17 -2.55
N ALA A 465 14.95 3.91 -1.44
CA ALA A 465 16.09 4.64 -0.89
C ALA A 465 17.20 3.70 -0.43
N GLY A 466 16.86 2.60 0.25
CA GLY A 466 17.83 1.58 0.65
C GLY A 466 18.53 0.91 -0.54
N LEU A 467 17.80 0.60 -1.62
CA LEU A 467 18.36 0.06 -2.86
C LEU A 467 19.30 1.06 -3.55
N ALA A 468 18.93 2.35 -3.56
CA ALA A 468 19.77 3.41 -4.09
C ALA A 468 21.06 3.55 -3.26
N GLU A 469 20.98 3.59 -1.94
CA GLU A 469 22.11 3.65 -1.02
C GLU A 469 23.05 2.45 -1.21
N GLY A 470 22.51 1.23 -1.30
CA GLY A 470 23.28 0.01 -1.61
C GLY A 470 24.03 0.08 -2.94
N SER A 471 23.62 0.93 -3.87
CA SER A 471 24.31 1.21 -5.13
C SER A 471 25.30 2.38 -5.07
N GLY A 472 25.48 3.00 -3.90
CA GLY A 472 26.32 4.17 -3.67
C GLY A 472 25.65 5.52 -4.03
N LYS A 473 24.31 5.56 -4.08
CA LYS A 473 23.50 6.74 -4.41
C LYS A 473 22.49 6.99 -3.30
N ASP A 474 22.71 8.03 -2.52
CA ASP A 474 21.83 8.38 -1.40
C ASP A 474 20.62 9.21 -1.85
N ILE A 475 19.43 8.84 -1.36
CA ILE A 475 18.20 9.61 -1.52
C ILE A 475 17.85 10.23 -0.15
N SER A 476 18.34 11.43 0.12
CA SER A 476 18.04 12.12 1.37
C SER A 476 16.54 12.50 1.45
N PHE A 477 16.03 12.62 2.69
CA PHE A 477 14.66 13.09 2.95
C PHE A 477 14.32 14.36 2.18
N ASN A 478 15.18 15.38 2.23
CA ASN A 478 14.96 16.66 1.53
C ASN A 478 14.95 16.49 0.00
N ARG A 479 15.73 15.55 -0.55
CA ARG A 479 15.76 15.27 -1.98
C ARG A 479 14.44 14.68 -2.44
N PHE A 480 13.94 13.69 -1.70
CA PHE A 480 12.66 13.05 -1.96
C PHE A 480 11.50 14.03 -1.78
N PHE A 481 11.48 14.77 -0.66
CA PHE A 481 10.42 15.73 -0.31
C PHE A 481 10.20 16.79 -1.39
N LYS A 482 11.26 17.32 -1.99
CA LYS A 482 11.18 18.35 -3.05
C LYS A 482 10.40 17.88 -4.28
N THR A 483 10.41 16.59 -4.58
CA THR A 483 9.70 16.01 -5.73
C THR A 483 8.39 15.38 -5.28
N GLY A 484 8.42 14.59 -4.21
CA GLY A 484 7.29 13.80 -3.74
C GLY A 484 6.14 14.66 -3.20
N PHE A 485 6.43 15.62 -2.33
CA PHE A 485 5.38 16.43 -1.70
C PHE A 485 4.55 17.25 -2.71
N PRO A 486 5.14 17.95 -3.70
CA PRO A 486 4.34 18.61 -4.75
C PRO A 486 3.50 17.63 -5.59
N ILE A 487 4.04 16.44 -5.91
CA ILE A 487 3.28 15.41 -6.64
C ILE A 487 2.12 14.90 -5.79
N MET A 488 2.34 14.65 -4.51
CA MET A 488 1.28 14.29 -3.55
C MET A 488 0.17 15.34 -3.53
N ILE A 489 0.49 16.62 -3.36
CA ILE A 489 -0.50 17.70 -3.37
C ILE A 489 -1.29 17.71 -4.69
N LEU A 490 -0.60 17.58 -5.84
CA LEU A 490 -1.26 17.57 -7.14
C LEU A 490 -2.20 16.38 -7.31
N THR A 491 -1.77 15.18 -6.90
CA THR A 491 -2.61 13.97 -6.98
C THR A 491 -3.82 14.06 -6.05
N ILE A 492 -3.68 14.64 -4.86
CA ILE A 492 -4.80 14.86 -3.94
C ILE A 492 -5.75 15.94 -4.47
N MET A 493 -5.24 17.02 -5.09
CA MET A 493 -6.10 18.02 -5.74
C MET A 493 -6.90 17.41 -6.91
N THR A 494 -6.28 16.59 -7.75
CA THR A 494 -6.99 15.89 -8.83
C THR A 494 -8.01 14.90 -8.31
N SER A 495 -7.67 14.17 -7.23
CA SER A 495 -8.61 13.28 -6.54
C SER A 495 -9.75 14.04 -5.88
N SER A 496 -9.51 15.24 -5.32
CA SER A 496 -10.57 16.10 -4.76
C SER A 496 -11.59 16.48 -5.84
N VAL A 497 -11.13 16.89 -7.02
CA VAL A 497 -12.03 17.20 -8.14
C VAL A 497 -12.83 15.95 -8.54
N TYR A 498 -12.16 14.79 -8.62
CA TYR A 498 -12.80 13.53 -8.96
C TYR A 498 -13.92 13.16 -7.95
N VAL A 499 -13.61 13.15 -6.64
CA VAL A 499 -14.58 12.74 -5.62
C VAL A 499 -15.74 13.72 -5.51
N ILE A 500 -15.51 15.03 -5.71
CA ILE A 500 -16.58 16.03 -5.77
C ILE A 500 -17.51 15.74 -6.94
N VAL A 501 -16.97 15.57 -8.15
CA VAL A 501 -17.76 15.28 -9.35
C VAL A 501 -18.52 13.96 -9.21
N ARG A 502 -17.93 12.96 -8.57
CA ARG A 502 -18.51 11.62 -8.52
C ARG A 502 -19.54 11.45 -7.41
N TYR A 503 -19.35 12.08 -6.26
CA TYR A 503 -20.12 11.78 -5.04
C TYR A 503 -20.78 12.99 -4.39
N ALA A 504 -20.22 14.20 -4.54
CA ALA A 504 -20.66 15.36 -3.78
C ALA A 504 -21.62 16.28 -4.53
N ILE A 505 -21.73 16.14 -5.84
CA ILE A 505 -22.67 16.93 -6.66
C ILE A 505 -23.89 16.07 -6.96
N GLU A 506 -25.07 16.58 -6.61
CA GLU A 506 -26.34 16.01 -7.06
C GLU A 506 -26.56 16.34 -8.53
N TRP A 507 -26.54 15.31 -9.38
CA TRP A 507 -26.74 15.45 -10.81
C TRP A 507 -28.18 15.10 -11.20
N GLU A 508 -28.79 15.85 -12.11
CA GLU A 508 -30.12 15.52 -12.68
C GLU A 508 -30.15 14.13 -13.32
N SER A 509 -29.02 13.60 -13.72
CA SER A 509 -28.87 12.25 -14.31
C SER A 509 -27.57 11.62 -13.84
N ASN A 510 -27.65 10.36 -13.41
CA ASN A 510 -26.49 9.55 -13.02
C ASN A 510 -25.47 9.32 -14.16
N ILE A 511 -25.83 9.62 -15.42
CA ILE A 511 -24.94 9.47 -16.58
C ILE A 511 -23.95 10.65 -16.67
N ILE A 512 -24.31 11.85 -16.21
CA ILE A 512 -23.50 13.07 -16.34
C ILE A 512 -22.14 12.92 -15.65
N PRO A 513 -22.03 12.50 -14.37
CA PRO A 513 -20.73 12.33 -13.73
C PRO A 513 -19.86 11.29 -14.45
N PHE A 514 -20.42 10.20 -14.97
CA PHE A 514 -19.67 9.21 -15.74
C PHE A 514 -19.10 9.80 -17.05
N ILE A 515 -19.86 10.64 -17.75
CA ILE A 515 -19.38 11.32 -18.97
C ILE A 515 -18.23 12.28 -18.63
N ILE A 516 -18.36 13.08 -17.56
CA ILE A 516 -17.33 14.00 -17.13
C ILE A 516 -16.05 13.25 -16.73
N ILE A 517 -16.17 12.19 -15.93
CA ILE A 517 -15.04 11.36 -15.50
C ILE A 517 -14.38 10.70 -16.70
N ALA A 518 -15.16 10.13 -17.63
CA ALA A 518 -14.62 9.54 -18.85
C ALA A 518 -13.88 10.58 -19.71
N ALA A 519 -14.39 11.82 -19.79
CA ALA A 519 -13.72 12.91 -20.47
C ALA A 519 -12.41 13.32 -19.77
N MET A 520 -12.38 13.36 -18.44
CA MET A 520 -11.18 13.65 -17.64
C MET A 520 -10.12 12.54 -17.83
N MET A 521 -10.52 11.27 -17.79
CA MET A 521 -9.64 10.14 -18.07
C MET A 521 -9.08 10.19 -19.50
N ALA A 522 -9.95 10.42 -20.49
CA ALA A 522 -9.55 10.57 -21.89
C ALA A 522 -8.59 11.75 -22.08
N ALA A 523 -8.85 12.89 -21.43
CA ALA A 523 -7.96 14.04 -21.46
C ALA A 523 -6.58 13.71 -20.86
N SER A 524 -6.53 13.01 -19.73
CA SER A 524 -5.27 12.56 -19.14
C SER A 524 -4.52 11.61 -20.07
N LEU A 525 -5.18 10.60 -20.61
CA LEU A 525 -4.57 9.63 -21.52
C LEU A 525 -4.09 10.28 -22.83
N LEU A 526 -4.84 11.22 -23.39
CA LEU A 526 -4.46 11.96 -24.59
C LEU A 526 -3.35 12.99 -24.34
N TRP A 527 -3.27 13.54 -23.14
CA TRP A 527 -2.21 14.47 -22.77
C TRP A 527 -0.86 13.78 -22.55
N THR A 528 -0.88 12.55 -22.07
CA THR A 528 0.33 11.73 -21.85
C THR A 528 1.24 11.64 -23.09
N PRO A 529 0.75 11.29 -24.31
CA PRO A 529 1.57 11.31 -25.52
C PRO A 529 2.11 12.71 -25.90
N ILE A 530 1.36 13.78 -25.61
CA ILE A 530 1.79 15.16 -25.85
C ILE A 530 2.96 15.53 -24.94
N ILE A 531 2.88 15.13 -23.66
CA ILE A 531 3.98 15.28 -22.70
C ILE A 531 5.18 14.44 -23.18
N TYR A 532 4.92 13.23 -23.67
CA TYR A 532 5.93 12.34 -24.23
C TYR A 532 6.68 12.96 -25.43
N GLY A 533 5.98 13.65 -26.35
CA GLY A 533 6.55 14.28 -27.54
C GLY A 533 7.30 15.58 -27.26
N LYS A 534 6.68 16.54 -26.55
CA LYS A 534 7.22 17.90 -26.35
C LYS A 534 8.58 17.98 -25.65
N PHE A 535 8.90 17.02 -24.78
CA PHE A 535 10.20 16.97 -24.11
C PHE A 535 11.23 16.14 -24.85
N ALA A 536 10.82 15.35 -25.86
CA ALA A 536 11.74 14.64 -26.74
C ALA A 536 12.37 15.59 -27.78
N ASP A 537 11.61 16.57 -28.24
CA ASP A 537 12.03 17.51 -29.28
C ASP A 537 12.83 18.71 -28.73
N SER A 538 12.89 18.90 -27.41
CA SER A 538 13.67 19.98 -26.77
C SER A 538 15.16 19.65 -26.57
N VAL A 539 15.60 18.46 -26.98
CA VAL A 539 17.02 18.14 -27.05
C VAL A 539 17.55 18.72 -28.34
N ASP A 540 18.16 19.87 -28.22
CA ASP A 540 18.88 20.56 -29.30
C ASP A 540 19.91 19.59 -29.90
N ASP A 541 19.88 19.39 -31.21
CA ASP A 541 20.83 18.57 -31.97
C ASP A 541 22.28 19.14 -31.93
N SER A 542 22.53 20.12 -31.10
CA SER A 542 23.81 20.85 -30.97
C SER A 542 24.88 20.12 -30.12
N GLU A 543 24.61 18.95 -29.54
CA GLU A 543 25.62 18.14 -28.81
C GLU A 543 25.97 16.80 -29.51
N VAL A 544 25.72 16.68 -30.79
CA VAL A 544 26.20 15.58 -31.63
C VAL A 544 27.34 16.10 -32.52
N GLU A 545 28.46 16.38 -31.94
CA GLU A 545 29.77 16.40 -32.60
C GLU A 545 30.84 15.70 -31.74
#